data_92e6dde6b9aa8d96e78e73ef4880f3a7
#
_entry.id   92e6dde6b9aa8d96e78e73ef4880f3a7
#
_cell.length_a   1.000
_cell.length_b   1.000
_cell.length_c   1.000
_cell.angle_alpha   90.00
_cell.angle_beta   90.00
_cell.angle_gamma   90.00
#
_symmetry.space_group_name_H-M   'P 1'
#
loop_
_entity.id
_entity.type
_entity.pdbx_description
1 polymer ?
#
loop_
_entity_poly.entity_id
_entity_poly.type
_entity_poly.pdbx_seq_one_letter_code
_entity_poly.pdbx_strand_id
1 'polypeptide(L)'
;MSKGSEPNRFGTEYSDKQYAKLRDLERGISEEYGKRLHTAVLTFTASSTDDEGRPLPPVDHLDGLLESWDAIRRALDRALDGRRWERLAILEPHKSGYIHVHMAVFVDGVVSASTFHPVIEAHVRNCDLAEWDAHELDDENTISVRHAGGDRDDDESLDELAIYLAEYLGTYGDDPLELPEHVQAS
;
A
#
# COMPACT_ATOMS: atom_id res chain seq x y z
N MET A 1 20.65 -12.39 -31.66
CA MET A 1 19.41 -12.09 -30.91
C MET A 1 19.82 -11.25 -29.71
N SER A 2 19.57 -9.95 -29.75
CA SER A 2 19.83 -9.03 -28.64
C SER A 2 18.83 -9.36 -27.54
N LYS A 3 19.29 -9.76 -26.35
CA LYS A 3 18.45 -9.74 -25.14
C LYS A 3 18.09 -8.27 -24.91
N GLY A 4 16.83 -7.91 -25.12
CA GLY A 4 16.34 -6.61 -24.69
C GLY A 4 16.64 -6.46 -23.21
N SER A 5 17.30 -5.37 -22.82
CA SER A 5 17.46 -5.01 -21.42
C SER A 5 16.07 -4.90 -20.81
N GLU A 6 15.86 -5.49 -19.63
CA GLU A 6 14.61 -5.23 -18.90
C GLU A 6 14.46 -3.72 -18.70
N PRO A 7 13.25 -3.17 -18.85
CA PRO A 7 13.03 -1.73 -18.69
C PRO A 7 13.47 -1.32 -17.28
N ASN A 8 14.21 -0.22 -17.21
CA ASN A 8 14.65 0.37 -15.96
C ASN A 8 13.41 0.65 -15.07
N ARG A 9 13.42 0.16 -13.80
CA ARG A 9 12.32 0.35 -12.85
C ARG A 9 11.95 1.81 -12.57
N PHE A 10 12.82 2.75 -12.95
CA PHE A 10 12.62 4.19 -12.83
C PHE A 10 12.23 4.86 -14.16
N GLY A 11 12.02 4.08 -15.21
CA GLY A 11 11.63 4.59 -16.51
C GLY A 11 10.12 4.58 -16.72
N THR A 12 9.62 5.47 -17.57
CA THR A 12 8.19 5.57 -17.91
C THR A 12 7.60 4.25 -18.40
N GLU A 13 8.33 3.48 -19.21
CA GLU A 13 7.88 2.17 -19.70
C GLU A 13 7.61 1.17 -18.57
N TYR A 14 8.43 1.18 -17.50
CA TYR A 14 8.19 0.36 -16.33
C TYR A 14 6.94 0.82 -15.57
N SER A 15 6.83 2.13 -15.37
CA SER A 15 5.68 2.78 -14.73
C SER A 15 4.38 2.43 -15.42
N ASP A 16 4.32 2.66 -16.74
CA ASP A 16 3.13 2.35 -17.57
C ASP A 16 2.73 0.86 -17.45
N LYS A 17 3.72 -0.03 -17.45
CA LYS A 17 3.49 -1.46 -17.32
C LYS A 17 2.94 -1.85 -15.93
N GLN A 18 3.43 -1.24 -14.85
CA GLN A 18 2.90 -1.50 -13.51
C GLN A 18 1.51 -0.91 -13.35
N TYR A 19 1.27 0.30 -13.85
CA TYR A 19 -0.05 0.92 -13.86
C TYR A 19 -1.08 0.09 -14.61
N ALA A 20 -0.72 -0.41 -15.81
CA ALA A 20 -1.60 -1.29 -16.57
C ALA A 20 -1.96 -2.57 -15.79
N LYS A 21 -1.00 -3.17 -15.06
CA LYS A 21 -1.28 -4.33 -14.20
C LYS A 21 -2.21 -4.01 -13.05
N LEU A 22 -2.05 -2.84 -12.41
CA LEU A 22 -2.95 -2.40 -11.33
C LEU A 22 -4.36 -2.21 -11.84
N ARG A 23 -4.53 -1.58 -13.00
CA ARG A 23 -5.83 -1.42 -13.64
C ARG A 23 -6.48 -2.75 -14.04
N ASP A 24 -5.69 -3.69 -14.55
CA ASP A 24 -6.18 -5.02 -14.89
C ASP A 24 -6.62 -5.80 -13.64
N LEU A 25 -5.86 -5.71 -12.53
CA LEU A 25 -6.22 -6.30 -11.25
C LEU A 25 -7.52 -5.70 -10.71
N GLU A 26 -7.62 -4.38 -10.67
CA GLU A 26 -8.80 -3.67 -10.18
C GLU A 26 -10.04 -4.02 -11.00
N ARG A 27 -9.92 -4.03 -12.34
CA ARG A 27 -11.02 -4.43 -13.22
C ARG A 27 -11.45 -5.87 -12.94
N GLY A 28 -10.50 -6.82 -12.82
CA GLY A 28 -10.81 -8.22 -12.53
C GLY A 28 -11.54 -8.40 -11.20
N ILE A 29 -11.09 -7.71 -10.14
CA ILE A 29 -11.74 -7.74 -8.83
C ILE A 29 -13.13 -7.08 -8.88
N SER A 30 -13.26 -5.97 -9.59
CA SER A 30 -14.54 -5.27 -9.76
C SER A 30 -15.55 -6.09 -10.54
N GLU A 31 -15.12 -6.82 -11.58
CA GLU A 31 -15.96 -7.75 -12.31
C GLU A 31 -16.40 -8.94 -11.44
N GLU A 32 -15.51 -9.45 -10.59
CA GLU A 32 -15.77 -10.61 -9.75
C GLU A 32 -16.67 -10.29 -8.55
N TYR A 33 -16.44 -9.16 -7.86
CA TYR A 33 -17.18 -8.79 -6.63
C TYR A 33 -18.35 -7.83 -6.91
N GLY A 34 -18.31 -7.13 -8.03
CA GLY A 34 -19.36 -6.22 -8.48
C GLY A 34 -19.67 -5.13 -7.45
N LYS A 35 -20.95 -4.86 -7.24
CA LYS A 35 -21.43 -3.83 -6.30
C LYS A 35 -21.13 -4.14 -4.82
N ARG A 36 -20.65 -5.33 -4.51
CA ARG A 36 -20.32 -5.73 -3.14
C ARG A 36 -18.86 -5.43 -2.78
N LEU A 37 -18.05 -5.00 -3.75
CA LEU A 37 -16.67 -4.66 -3.54
C LEU A 37 -16.53 -3.48 -2.58
N HIS A 38 -15.83 -3.72 -1.47
CA HIS A 38 -15.26 -2.69 -0.62
C HIS A 38 -13.74 -2.78 -0.71
N THR A 39 -13.09 -1.63 -0.79
CA THR A 39 -11.63 -1.56 -0.78
C THR A 39 -11.18 -0.77 0.44
N ALA A 40 -10.30 -1.36 1.23
CA ALA A 40 -9.61 -0.65 2.30
C ALA A 40 -8.15 -0.45 1.92
N VAL A 41 -7.60 0.73 2.20
CA VAL A 41 -6.17 1.00 2.14
C VAL A 41 -5.68 1.19 3.56
N LEU A 42 -4.68 0.40 3.94
CA LEU A 42 -4.05 0.41 5.25
C LEU A 42 -2.62 0.87 5.09
N THR A 43 -2.20 1.84 5.88
CA THR A 43 -0.83 2.37 5.89
C THR A 43 -0.10 1.89 7.13
N PHE A 44 1.09 1.32 6.92
CA PHE A 44 1.99 0.88 7.97
C PHE A 44 3.29 1.65 7.88
N THR A 45 3.68 2.26 8.99
CA THR A 45 4.88 3.08 9.08
C THR A 45 5.74 2.63 10.26
N ALA A 46 7.00 3.05 10.26
CA ALA A 46 7.92 2.82 11.35
C ALA A 46 8.81 4.06 11.56
N SER A 47 9.29 4.26 12.77
CA SER A 47 10.24 5.33 13.07
C SER A 47 11.52 5.16 12.26
N SER A 48 12.03 6.25 11.72
CA SER A 48 13.31 6.29 11.01
C SER A 48 14.51 6.41 11.96
N THR A 49 14.26 6.46 13.28
CA THR A 49 15.28 6.59 14.32
C THR A 49 15.15 5.48 15.37
N ASP A 50 16.26 5.18 16.02
CA ASP A 50 16.27 4.33 17.20
C ASP A 50 15.80 5.08 18.47
N ASP A 51 15.76 4.39 19.62
CA ASP A 51 15.34 4.94 20.92
C ASP A 51 16.21 6.09 21.41
N GLU A 52 17.44 6.21 20.91
CA GLU A 52 18.34 7.34 21.22
C GLU A 52 18.22 8.50 20.20
N GLY A 53 17.29 8.40 19.25
CA GLY A 53 17.04 9.42 18.22
C GLY A 53 18.09 9.42 17.09
N ARG A 54 18.86 8.35 16.92
CA ARG A 54 19.83 8.23 15.83
C ARG A 54 19.17 7.63 14.60
N PRO A 55 19.46 8.15 13.39
CA PRO A 55 18.91 7.59 12.15
C PRO A 55 19.28 6.11 11.99
N LEU A 56 18.30 5.29 11.67
CA LEU A 56 18.51 3.88 11.33
C LEU A 56 19.03 3.75 9.89
N PRO A 57 19.87 2.75 9.60
CA PRO A 57 20.10 2.35 8.22
C PRO A 57 18.79 1.96 7.54
N PRO A 58 18.54 2.34 6.26
CA PRO A 58 17.28 2.03 5.58
C PRO A 58 16.92 0.54 5.55
N VAL A 59 17.91 -0.35 5.51
CA VAL A 59 17.69 -1.80 5.56
C VAL A 59 17.19 -2.24 6.94
N ASP A 60 17.76 -1.71 8.03
CA ASP A 60 17.36 -2.05 9.40
C ASP A 60 15.94 -1.51 9.69
N HIS A 61 15.61 -0.32 9.16
CA HIS A 61 14.27 0.23 9.21
C HIS A 61 13.26 -0.67 8.49
N LEU A 62 13.59 -1.13 7.28
CA LEU A 62 12.72 -2.03 6.52
C LEU A 62 12.51 -3.36 7.24
N ASP A 63 13.56 -3.94 7.78
CA ASP A 63 13.50 -5.19 8.53
C ASP A 63 12.59 -5.02 9.76
N GLY A 64 12.77 -3.94 10.54
CA GLY A 64 11.92 -3.60 11.68
C GLY A 64 10.45 -3.39 11.28
N LEU A 65 10.19 -2.65 10.20
CA LEU A 65 8.83 -2.45 9.69
C LEU A 65 8.14 -3.78 9.34
N LEU A 66 8.89 -4.74 8.77
CA LEU A 66 8.37 -6.03 8.35
C LEU A 66 8.26 -7.08 9.47
N GLU A 67 8.79 -6.84 10.67
CA GLU A 67 8.67 -7.75 11.82
C GLU A 67 7.20 -8.05 12.17
N SER A 68 6.33 -7.06 12.02
CA SER A 68 4.89 -7.20 12.28
C SER A 68 4.10 -7.94 11.19
N TRP A 69 4.73 -8.27 10.04
CA TRP A 69 4.02 -8.76 8.86
C TRP A 69 3.17 -10.00 9.10
N ASP A 70 3.69 -10.96 9.84
CA ASP A 70 2.94 -12.17 10.19
C ASP A 70 1.79 -11.89 11.16
N ALA A 71 1.94 -10.90 12.05
CA ALA A 71 0.87 -10.49 12.96
C ALA A 71 -0.25 -9.76 12.19
N ILE A 72 0.10 -8.88 11.26
CA ILE A 72 -0.82 -8.21 10.33
C ILE A 72 -1.62 -9.25 9.55
N ARG A 73 -0.96 -10.22 8.93
CA ARG A 73 -1.61 -11.26 8.15
C ARG A 73 -2.62 -12.06 8.98
N ARG A 74 -2.22 -12.51 10.17
CA ARG A 74 -3.13 -13.23 11.08
C ARG A 74 -4.29 -12.36 11.57
N ALA A 75 -4.10 -11.07 11.72
CA ALA A 75 -5.17 -10.14 12.11
C ALA A 75 -6.16 -9.95 10.97
N LEU A 76 -5.69 -9.82 9.72
CA LEU A 76 -6.54 -9.79 8.52
C LEU A 76 -7.38 -11.06 8.38
N ASP A 77 -6.75 -12.24 8.48
CA ASP A 77 -7.44 -13.53 8.40
C ASP A 77 -8.60 -13.61 9.42
N ARG A 78 -8.39 -13.09 10.64
CA ARG A 78 -9.43 -13.06 11.68
C ARG A 78 -10.50 -12.00 11.44
N ALA A 79 -10.09 -10.81 11.01
CA ALA A 79 -11.02 -9.69 10.78
C ALA A 79 -11.95 -9.95 9.59
N LEU A 80 -11.49 -10.74 8.63
CA LEU A 80 -12.21 -11.05 7.39
C LEU A 80 -12.65 -12.51 7.31
N ASP A 81 -12.68 -13.21 8.45
CA ASP A 81 -13.10 -14.62 8.51
C ASP A 81 -14.48 -14.83 7.87
N GLY A 82 -14.59 -15.88 7.05
CA GLY A 82 -15.79 -16.22 6.30
C GLY A 82 -16.10 -15.32 5.11
N ARG A 83 -15.25 -14.35 4.78
CA ARG A 83 -15.38 -13.47 3.61
C ARG A 83 -14.43 -13.89 2.50
N ARG A 84 -14.76 -13.53 1.25
CA ARG A 84 -13.80 -13.55 0.15
C ARG A 84 -13.06 -12.23 0.15
N TRP A 85 -11.76 -12.30 0.05
CA TRP A 85 -10.92 -11.10 0.02
C TRP A 85 -9.56 -11.37 -0.63
N GLU A 86 -9.00 -10.31 -1.18
CA GLU A 86 -7.67 -10.27 -1.78
C GLU A 86 -6.90 -9.08 -1.26
N ARG A 87 -5.60 -9.09 -1.41
CA ARG A 87 -4.75 -7.97 -0.99
C ARG A 87 -3.60 -7.73 -1.95
N LEU A 88 -3.18 -6.47 -1.99
CA LEU A 88 -1.96 -6.02 -2.64
C LEU A 88 -1.20 -5.14 -1.65
N ALA A 89 0.08 -5.43 -1.41
CA ALA A 89 0.94 -4.57 -0.61
C ALA A 89 2.01 -3.91 -1.47
N ILE A 90 2.22 -2.62 -1.25
CA ILE A 90 3.18 -1.79 -1.98
C ILE A 90 4.16 -1.22 -0.97
N LEU A 91 5.45 -1.37 -1.25
CA LEU A 91 6.54 -0.75 -0.53
C LEU A 91 6.82 0.60 -1.19
N GLU A 92 6.44 1.69 -0.54
CA GLU A 92 6.68 3.05 -1.03
C GLU A 92 7.99 3.59 -0.47
N PRO A 93 9.00 3.87 -1.31
CA PRO A 93 10.22 4.53 -0.86
C PRO A 93 9.99 6.04 -0.72
N HIS A 94 10.23 6.58 0.45
CA HIS A 94 10.24 8.01 0.72
C HIS A 94 11.54 8.66 0.20
N LYS A 95 11.52 9.98 -0.06
CA LYS A 95 12.73 10.75 -0.44
C LYS A 95 13.88 10.61 0.56
N SER A 96 13.58 10.31 1.81
CA SER A 96 14.57 10.03 2.87
C SER A 96 15.25 8.66 2.75
N GLY A 97 14.75 7.78 1.87
CA GLY A 97 15.21 6.39 1.73
C GLY A 97 14.49 5.40 2.65
N TYR A 98 13.62 5.87 3.55
CA TYR A 98 12.79 5.02 4.39
C TYR A 98 11.53 4.57 3.64
N ILE A 99 10.93 3.48 4.09
CA ILE A 99 9.84 2.81 3.38
C ILE A 99 8.57 2.83 4.23
N HIS A 100 7.44 3.13 3.56
CA HIS A 100 6.10 2.87 4.09
C HIS A 100 5.50 1.66 3.35
N VAL A 101 4.58 0.97 4.00
CA VAL A 101 3.81 -0.09 3.36
C VAL A 101 2.36 0.37 3.23
N HIS A 102 1.87 0.43 2.00
CA HIS A 102 0.46 0.61 1.71
C HIS A 102 -0.14 -0.72 1.27
N MET A 103 -1.20 -1.13 1.96
CA MET A 103 -1.88 -2.39 1.67
C MET A 103 -3.31 -2.12 1.25
N ALA A 104 -3.62 -2.37 -0.01
CA ALA A 104 -5.00 -2.45 -0.48
C ALA A 104 -5.58 -3.82 -0.14
N VAL A 105 -6.77 -3.82 0.47
CA VAL A 105 -7.54 -5.01 0.82
C VAL A 105 -8.90 -4.93 0.13
N PHE A 106 -9.16 -5.86 -0.76
CA PHE A 106 -10.38 -5.96 -1.55
C PHE A 106 -11.30 -6.99 -0.90
N VAL A 107 -12.52 -6.59 -0.54
CA VAL A 107 -13.43 -7.44 0.24
C VAL A 107 -14.78 -7.58 -0.48
N ASP A 108 -15.23 -8.81 -0.67
CA ASP A 108 -16.59 -9.12 -1.12
C ASP A 108 -17.56 -9.02 0.07
N GLY A 109 -18.10 -7.85 0.28
CA GLY A 109 -19.04 -7.56 1.37
C GLY A 109 -18.73 -6.29 2.15
N VAL A 110 -19.65 -5.89 3.01
CA VAL A 110 -19.58 -4.63 3.75
C VAL A 110 -18.49 -4.67 4.81
N VAL A 111 -17.56 -3.72 4.76
CA VAL A 111 -16.56 -3.44 5.79
C VAL A 111 -16.53 -1.95 6.12
N SER A 112 -16.00 -1.61 7.28
CA SER A 112 -15.76 -0.23 7.72
C SER A 112 -14.32 -0.11 8.23
N ALA A 113 -13.84 1.08 8.50
CA ALA A 113 -12.52 1.30 9.07
C ALA A 113 -12.32 0.47 10.36
N SER A 114 -13.34 0.38 11.22
CA SER A 114 -13.28 -0.40 12.47
C SER A 114 -13.06 -1.91 12.27
N THR A 115 -13.36 -2.46 11.09
CA THR A 115 -13.02 -3.85 10.74
C THR A 115 -11.51 -4.06 10.76
N PHE A 116 -10.73 -3.03 10.45
CA PHE A 116 -9.28 -3.10 10.31
C PHE A 116 -8.50 -2.57 11.52
N HIS A 117 -9.18 -2.01 12.54
CA HIS A 117 -8.51 -1.59 13.77
C HIS A 117 -7.60 -2.68 14.36
N PRO A 118 -8.04 -3.97 14.49
CA PRO A 118 -7.18 -5.03 15.00
C PRO A 118 -5.93 -5.30 14.14
N VAL A 119 -5.97 -4.92 12.86
CA VAL A 119 -4.83 -5.09 11.94
C VAL A 119 -3.76 -4.04 12.20
N ILE A 120 -4.18 -2.77 12.36
CA ILE A 120 -3.28 -1.68 12.75
C ILE A 120 -2.70 -1.93 14.16
N GLU A 121 -3.56 -2.34 15.11
CA GLU A 121 -3.10 -2.72 16.44
C GLU A 121 -2.08 -3.86 16.43
N ALA A 122 -2.25 -4.84 15.52
CA ALA A 122 -1.29 -5.93 15.38
C ALA A 122 0.07 -5.43 14.87
N HIS A 123 0.07 -4.44 13.97
CA HIS A 123 1.30 -3.77 13.53
C HIS A 123 2.00 -3.08 14.70
N VAL A 124 1.31 -2.14 15.35
CA VAL A 124 1.92 -1.31 16.42
C VAL A 124 2.42 -2.15 17.60
N ARG A 125 1.75 -3.28 17.90
CA ARG A 125 2.17 -4.18 18.98
C ARG A 125 3.32 -5.13 18.63
N ASN A 126 3.64 -5.31 17.35
CA ASN A 126 4.63 -6.28 16.88
C ASN A 126 5.73 -5.65 16.00
N CYS A 127 5.79 -4.34 15.95
CA CYS A 127 6.85 -3.56 15.33
C CYS A 127 7.38 -2.60 16.39
N ASP A 128 8.58 -2.84 16.88
CA ASP A 128 9.17 -2.02 17.95
C ASP A 128 9.41 -0.56 17.51
N LEU A 129 9.44 -0.32 16.20
CA LEU A 129 9.61 1.00 15.60
C LEU A 129 8.28 1.73 15.29
N ALA A 130 7.12 1.07 15.51
CA ALA A 130 5.81 1.67 15.22
C ALA A 130 5.24 2.37 16.46
N GLU A 131 4.72 3.57 16.27
CA GLU A 131 4.13 4.39 17.33
C GLU A 131 2.64 4.65 17.07
N TRP A 132 1.85 4.80 18.13
CA TRP A 132 0.40 5.01 18.06
C TRP A 132 0.02 6.37 17.45
N ASP A 133 0.81 7.40 17.66
CA ASP A 133 0.58 8.74 17.12
C ASP A 133 0.70 8.81 15.59
N ALA A 134 1.45 7.86 14.98
CA ALA A 134 1.52 7.69 13.55
C ALA A 134 0.47 6.71 12.99
N HIS A 135 -0.38 6.12 13.86
CA HIS A 135 -1.34 5.07 13.50
C HIS A 135 -2.70 5.29 14.18
N GLU A 136 -3.19 6.53 14.18
CA GLU A 136 -4.52 6.85 14.70
C GLU A 136 -5.58 6.08 13.92
N LEU A 137 -6.44 5.32 14.66
CA LEU A 137 -7.39 4.37 14.05
C LEU A 137 -8.53 5.07 13.28
N ASP A 138 -8.81 6.32 13.63
CA ASP A 138 -9.85 7.13 13.00
C ASP A 138 -9.28 8.08 11.92
N ASP A 139 -7.96 8.03 11.64
CA ASP A 139 -7.31 8.81 10.58
C ASP A 139 -7.45 8.08 9.23
N GLU A 140 -7.97 8.79 8.23
CA GLU A 140 -8.10 8.28 6.85
C GLU A 140 -6.74 8.00 6.19
N ASN A 141 -5.65 8.61 6.68
CA ASN A 141 -4.30 8.28 6.24
C ASN A 141 -3.83 6.92 6.76
N THR A 142 -4.36 6.47 7.90
CA THR A 142 -4.08 5.13 8.46
C THR A 142 -4.98 4.08 7.85
N ILE A 143 -6.30 4.35 7.79
CA ILE A 143 -7.32 3.43 7.27
C ILE A 143 -8.32 4.20 6.41
N SER A 144 -8.28 4.01 5.11
CA SER A 144 -9.28 4.53 4.17
C SER A 144 -10.13 3.39 3.63
N VAL A 145 -11.46 3.52 3.66
CA VAL A 145 -12.39 2.51 3.13
C VAL A 145 -13.30 3.13 2.07
N ARG A 146 -13.37 2.50 0.91
CA ARG A 146 -14.21 2.90 -0.22
C ARG A 146 -15.14 1.76 -0.63
N HIS A 147 -16.31 2.11 -1.14
CA HIS A 147 -17.31 1.16 -1.61
C HIS A 147 -17.58 1.36 -3.11
N ALA A 148 -17.32 0.34 -3.92
CA ALA A 148 -17.51 0.40 -5.36
C ALA A 148 -18.99 0.53 -5.81
N GLY A 149 -19.95 0.30 -4.91
CA GLY A 149 -21.40 0.45 -5.16
C GLY A 149 -22.02 1.73 -4.58
N GLY A 150 -21.20 2.66 -4.02
CA GLY A 150 -21.62 4.00 -3.62
C GLY A 150 -22.25 4.75 -4.80
N ASP A 151 -23.03 5.82 -4.52
CA ASP A 151 -23.78 6.55 -5.54
C ASP A 151 -22.94 6.80 -6.80
N ARG A 152 -23.23 5.97 -7.82
CA ARG A 152 -22.57 6.03 -9.12
C ARG A 152 -23.21 7.12 -9.97
N ASP A 153 -22.96 8.36 -9.65
CA ASP A 153 -22.94 9.39 -10.70
C ASP A 153 -21.48 9.67 -11.18
N ASP A 154 -20.49 9.02 -10.54
CA ASP A 154 -19.09 9.22 -10.87
C ASP A 154 -18.45 7.90 -11.31
N ASP A 155 -18.20 7.80 -12.63
CA ASP A 155 -17.35 6.80 -13.29
C ASP A 155 -15.86 6.92 -12.80
N GLU A 156 -15.61 7.94 -11.97
CA GLU A 156 -14.31 8.29 -11.41
C GLU A 156 -13.82 7.38 -10.26
N SER A 157 -14.71 6.68 -9.55
CA SER A 157 -14.35 6.02 -8.29
C SER A 157 -13.48 4.76 -8.43
N LEU A 158 -13.46 4.12 -9.60
CA LEU A 158 -12.63 2.93 -9.84
C LEU A 158 -11.24 3.30 -10.39
N ASP A 159 -11.18 4.32 -11.24
CA ASP A 159 -9.90 4.84 -11.75
C ASP A 159 -9.05 5.46 -10.63
N GLU A 160 -9.68 5.98 -9.57
CA GLU A 160 -9.00 6.59 -8.44
C GLU A 160 -8.12 5.62 -7.62
N LEU A 161 -8.52 4.36 -7.45
CA LEU A 161 -7.72 3.42 -6.66
C LEU A 161 -6.45 3.00 -7.40
N ALA A 162 -6.56 2.69 -8.70
CA ALA A 162 -5.39 2.37 -9.53
C ALA A 162 -4.44 3.58 -9.61
N ILE A 163 -4.99 4.80 -9.73
CA ILE A 163 -4.21 6.05 -9.69
C ILE A 163 -3.55 6.20 -8.32
N TYR A 164 -4.33 6.07 -7.24
CA TYR A 164 -3.83 6.17 -5.87
C TYR A 164 -2.70 5.17 -5.60
N LEU A 165 -2.89 3.91 -5.96
CA LEU A 165 -1.84 2.88 -5.80
C LEU A 165 -0.64 3.11 -6.74
N ALA A 166 -0.87 3.70 -7.92
CA ALA A 166 0.19 4.05 -8.87
C ALA A 166 1.07 5.19 -8.36
N GLU A 167 0.50 6.15 -7.63
CA GLU A 167 1.26 7.22 -6.97
C GLU A 167 2.32 6.64 -6.02
N TYR A 168 1.96 5.63 -5.23
CA TYR A 168 2.90 4.95 -4.31
C TYR A 168 3.96 4.10 -5.03
N LEU A 169 3.70 3.69 -6.27
CA LEU A 169 4.72 3.01 -7.08
C LEU A 169 5.70 3.99 -7.74
N GLY A 170 5.53 5.31 -7.53
CA GLY A 170 6.28 6.33 -8.24
C GLY A 170 6.00 6.33 -9.73
N THR A 171 4.82 5.83 -10.14
CA THR A 171 4.47 5.62 -11.54
C THR A 171 3.60 6.73 -12.11
N TYR A 172 3.13 7.66 -11.28
CA TYR A 172 2.25 8.73 -11.70
C TYR A 172 2.79 10.09 -11.22
N GLY A 173 3.06 10.97 -12.18
CA GLY A 173 3.47 12.35 -11.96
C GLY A 173 4.39 12.82 -13.08
N ASP A 174 4.23 14.09 -13.48
CA ASP A 174 5.09 14.78 -14.45
C ASP A 174 6.53 14.98 -13.95
N ASP A 175 6.80 14.64 -12.69
CA ASP A 175 8.12 14.67 -12.08
C ASP A 175 8.51 13.23 -11.71
N PRO A 176 9.32 12.53 -12.52
CA PRO A 176 9.94 11.31 -12.08
C PRO A 176 10.69 11.66 -10.78
N LEU A 177 10.48 10.86 -9.72
CA LEU A 177 11.24 10.98 -8.47
C LEU A 177 12.63 11.47 -8.82
N GLU A 178 13.03 12.68 -8.40
CA GLU A 178 14.40 13.16 -8.48
C GLU A 178 15.25 12.29 -7.54
N LEU A 179 15.46 11.05 -7.98
CA LEU A 179 16.43 10.21 -7.34
C LEU A 179 17.80 10.82 -7.57
N PRO A 180 18.66 10.86 -6.57
CA PRO A 180 20.04 11.29 -6.74
C PRO A 180 20.67 10.61 -7.97
N GLU A 181 21.43 11.34 -8.80
CA GLU A 181 22.00 10.83 -10.07
C GLU A 181 22.72 9.48 -9.92
N HIS A 182 23.33 9.21 -8.76
CA HIS A 182 24.02 7.94 -8.48
C HIS A 182 23.06 6.74 -8.30
N VAL A 183 21.76 6.98 -8.03
CA VAL A 183 20.72 5.93 -7.91
C VAL A 183 20.07 5.67 -9.25
N GLN A 184 20.07 6.68 -10.16
CA GLN A 184 19.53 6.53 -11.51
C GLN A 184 20.44 5.70 -12.43
N ALA A 185 21.71 5.54 -12.08
CA ALA A 185 22.74 4.91 -12.91
C ALA A 185 23.05 3.45 -12.57
N SER A 186 22.32 2.81 -11.65
CA SER A 186 22.58 1.42 -11.20
C SER A 186 21.66 0.38 -11.84
#